data_e49535e562c47ebb70b1adc49d5e8311
#
_entry.id   e49535e562c47ebb70b1adc49d5e8311
#
_cell.length_a   1.000
_cell.length_b   1.000
_cell.length_c   1.000
_cell.angle_alpha   90.00
_cell.angle_beta   90.00
_cell.angle_gamma   90.00
#
_symmetry.space_group_name_H-M   'P 1'
#
loop_
_entity.id
_entity.type
_entity.pdbx_description
1 polymer ?
#
loop_
_entity_poly.entity_id
_entity_poly.type
_entity_poly.pdbx_seq_one_letter_code
_entity_poly.pdbx_strand_id
1 'polypeptide(L)'
;MGIDELLGARREEVLRLAAKHGARNVRIFGSVARGEVDAASDLDVLIELDLGLLDMGGLLIDLQSLLGRPVDVISEKGLRPSIRTRVLREAVPL
;
A
#
# COMPACT_ATOMS: atom_id res chain seq x y z
N MET A 1 4.45 -10.60 12.38
CA MET A 1 3.77 -11.01 11.14
C MET A 1 4.41 -10.28 9.96
N GLY A 2 4.81 -10.99 8.93
CA GLY A 2 5.38 -10.36 7.75
C GLY A 2 4.34 -10.05 6.70
N ILE A 3 4.77 -9.37 5.63
CA ILE A 3 3.89 -9.01 4.51
C ILE A 3 3.29 -10.25 3.88
N ASP A 4 4.08 -11.30 3.67
CA ASP A 4 3.61 -12.54 3.06
C ASP A 4 2.54 -13.23 3.90
N GLU A 5 2.68 -13.21 5.22
CA GLU A 5 1.68 -13.78 6.11
C GLU A 5 0.39 -12.95 6.10
N LEU A 6 0.53 -11.62 6.06
CA LEU A 6 -0.60 -10.72 6.08
C LEU A 6 -1.43 -10.81 4.80
N LEU A 7 -0.77 -10.80 3.65
CA LEU A 7 -1.43 -10.80 2.34
C LEU A 7 -1.76 -12.21 1.86
N GLY A 8 -0.88 -13.17 2.12
CA GLY A 8 -1.07 -14.55 1.68
C GLY A 8 -1.37 -14.65 0.20
N ALA A 9 -2.45 -15.38 -0.14
CA ALA A 9 -2.88 -15.55 -1.52
C ALA A 9 -3.47 -14.29 -2.15
N ARG A 10 -3.65 -13.22 -1.38
CA ARG A 10 -4.28 -11.98 -1.88
C ARG A 10 -3.30 -11.01 -2.52
N ARG A 11 -2.01 -11.32 -2.50
CA ARG A 11 -0.98 -10.47 -3.10
C ARG A 11 -1.31 -10.14 -4.57
N GLU A 12 -1.65 -11.13 -5.36
CA GLU A 12 -1.99 -10.92 -6.77
C GLU A 12 -3.26 -10.10 -6.94
N GLU A 13 -4.24 -10.29 -6.07
CA GLU A 13 -5.46 -9.49 -6.10
C GLU A 13 -5.18 -8.02 -5.79
N VAL A 14 -4.30 -7.75 -4.84
CA VAL A 14 -3.87 -6.39 -4.53
C VAL A 14 -3.24 -5.74 -5.75
N LEU A 15 -2.34 -6.44 -6.43
CA LEU A 15 -1.68 -5.93 -7.63
C LEU A 15 -2.67 -5.70 -8.78
N ARG A 16 -3.65 -6.59 -8.92
CA ARG A 16 -4.71 -6.43 -9.93
C ARG A 16 -5.58 -5.20 -9.66
N LEU A 17 -5.97 -5.01 -8.41
CA LEU A 17 -6.75 -3.83 -8.03
C LEU A 17 -5.97 -2.54 -8.27
N ALA A 18 -4.69 -2.54 -7.92
CA ALA A 18 -3.84 -1.39 -8.17
C ALA A 18 -3.78 -1.06 -9.67
N ALA A 19 -3.56 -2.07 -10.51
CA ALA A 19 -3.51 -1.88 -11.96
C ALA A 19 -4.85 -1.37 -12.52
N LYS A 20 -5.97 -1.87 -12.00
CA LYS A 20 -7.30 -1.43 -12.38
C LYS A 20 -7.49 0.07 -12.17
N HIS A 21 -6.92 0.61 -11.12
CA HIS A 21 -7.04 2.02 -10.76
C HIS A 21 -5.87 2.88 -11.27
N GLY A 22 -5.03 2.34 -12.15
CA GLY A 22 -3.92 3.08 -12.74
C GLY A 22 -2.71 3.24 -11.85
N ALA A 23 -2.64 2.48 -10.77
CA ALA A 23 -1.49 2.51 -9.87
C ALA A 23 -0.46 1.45 -10.27
N ARG A 24 0.80 1.77 -10.09
CA ARG A 24 1.92 0.86 -10.34
C ARG A 24 2.95 0.98 -9.22
N ASN A 25 3.96 0.13 -9.27
CA ASN A 25 5.05 0.10 -8.30
C ASN A 25 4.52 0.08 -6.87
N VAL A 26 3.67 -0.91 -6.59
CA VAL A 26 3.02 -1.06 -5.29
C VAL A 26 4.03 -1.55 -4.27
N ARG A 27 4.13 -0.82 -3.16
CA ARG A 27 5.05 -1.13 -2.06
C ARG A 27 4.31 -1.02 -0.75
N ILE A 28 4.77 -1.76 0.24
CA ILE A 28 4.26 -1.67 1.61
C ILE A 28 5.31 -0.98 2.46
N PHE A 29 4.90 -0.06 3.30
CA PHE A 29 5.79 0.61 4.23
C PHE A 29 5.17 0.68 5.62
N GLY A 30 5.85 1.36 6.54
CA GLY A 30 5.36 1.52 7.91
C GLY A 30 5.52 0.27 8.76
N SER A 31 4.62 0.08 9.73
CA SER A 31 4.75 -1.00 10.72
C SER A 31 4.73 -2.39 10.10
N VAL A 32 3.90 -2.61 9.09
CA VAL A 32 3.82 -3.91 8.40
C VAL A 32 5.15 -4.24 7.73
N ALA A 33 5.77 -3.28 7.05
CA ALA A 33 7.06 -3.48 6.40
C ALA A 33 8.16 -3.80 7.41
N ARG A 34 8.07 -3.28 8.62
CA ARG A 34 9.02 -3.54 9.69
C ARG A 34 8.74 -4.83 10.46
N GLY A 35 7.66 -5.54 10.13
CA GLY A 35 7.28 -6.76 10.84
C GLY A 35 6.63 -6.50 12.20
N GLU A 36 6.21 -5.28 12.48
CA GLU A 36 5.63 -4.86 13.75
C GLU A 36 4.10 -4.86 13.72
N VAL A 37 3.51 -5.69 12.89
CA VAL A 37 2.07 -5.67 12.67
C VAL A 37 1.33 -6.58 13.65
N ASP A 38 0.20 -6.09 14.13
CA ASP A 38 -0.79 -6.89 14.84
C ASP A 38 -2.12 -6.85 14.08
N ALA A 39 -3.17 -7.48 14.64
CA ALA A 39 -4.46 -7.58 13.98
C ALA A 39 -5.15 -6.22 13.76
N ALA A 40 -4.77 -5.20 14.54
CA ALA A 40 -5.36 -3.87 14.47
C ALA A 40 -4.52 -2.88 13.67
N SER A 41 -3.35 -3.27 13.18
CA SER A 41 -2.45 -2.36 12.45
C SER A 41 -3.02 -1.97 11.10
N ASP A 42 -2.84 -0.70 10.74
CA ASP A 42 -3.15 -0.21 9.41
C ASP A 42 -2.11 -0.70 8.41
N LEU A 43 -2.56 -0.97 7.20
CA LEU A 43 -1.66 -1.31 6.11
C LEU A 43 -1.33 -0.03 5.33
N ASP A 44 -0.06 0.33 5.29
CA ASP A 44 0.41 1.52 4.56
C ASP A 44 0.93 1.12 3.19
N VAL A 45 0.25 1.61 2.15
CA VAL A 45 0.55 1.27 0.75
C VAL A 45 1.07 2.49 0.02
N LEU A 46 2.25 2.36 -0.59
CA LEU A 46 2.87 3.39 -1.40
C LEU A 46 2.77 3.01 -2.86
N ILE A 47 2.28 3.91 -3.69
CA ILE A 47 2.06 3.66 -5.11
C ILE A 47 2.59 4.78 -5.98
N GLU A 48 2.76 4.49 -7.26
CA GLU A 48 2.92 5.49 -8.32
C GLU A 48 1.66 5.48 -9.17
N LEU A 49 1.12 6.66 -9.46
CA LEU A 49 -0.04 6.83 -10.32
C LEU A 49 0.38 7.37 -11.67
N ASP A 50 -0.10 6.74 -12.74
CA ASP A 50 0.18 7.19 -14.11
C ASP A 50 -0.66 8.41 -14.50
N LEU A 51 -1.91 8.43 -14.08
CA LEU A 51 -2.88 9.45 -14.48
C LEU A 51 -3.69 9.88 -13.27
N GLY A 52 -3.50 11.12 -12.84
CA GLY A 52 -4.39 11.79 -11.93
C GLY A 52 -4.70 11.07 -10.62
N LEU A 53 -5.08 11.85 -9.65
CA LEU A 53 -5.34 11.38 -8.30
C LEU A 53 -6.75 10.84 -8.10
N LEU A 54 -7.58 10.90 -9.17
CA LEU A 54 -9.01 10.72 -9.03
C LEU A 54 -9.44 9.33 -8.57
N ASP A 55 -8.57 8.32 -8.77
CA ASP A 55 -8.96 6.95 -8.45
C ASP A 55 -8.33 6.40 -7.17
N MET A 56 -7.61 7.21 -6.42
CA MET A 56 -7.04 6.76 -5.15
C MET A 56 -8.11 6.33 -4.15
N GLY A 57 -9.23 7.07 -4.11
CA GLY A 57 -10.33 6.72 -3.22
C GLY A 57 -10.94 5.36 -3.56
N GLY A 58 -11.10 5.07 -4.85
CA GLY A 58 -11.60 3.77 -5.30
C GLY A 58 -10.65 2.64 -4.95
N LEU A 59 -9.36 2.84 -5.15
CA LEU A 59 -8.35 1.86 -4.77
C LEU A 59 -8.35 1.61 -3.27
N LEU A 60 -8.44 2.66 -2.46
CA LEU A 60 -8.49 2.56 -1.02
C LEU A 60 -9.68 1.70 -0.56
N ILE A 61 -10.86 1.98 -1.10
CA ILE A 61 -12.08 1.23 -0.76
C ILE A 61 -11.93 -0.23 -1.17
N ASP A 62 -11.45 -0.50 -2.37
CA ASP A 62 -11.27 -1.87 -2.86
C ASP A 62 -10.28 -2.65 -2.01
N LEU A 63 -9.16 -2.04 -1.62
CA LEU A 63 -8.16 -2.70 -0.79
C LEU A 63 -8.69 -2.97 0.62
N GLN A 64 -9.42 -2.04 1.21
CA GLN A 64 -10.02 -2.25 2.52
C GLN A 64 -11.04 -3.38 2.50
N SER A 65 -11.85 -3.44 1.44
CA SER A 65 -12.83 -4.52 1.27
C SER A 65 -12.15 -5.88 1.10
N LEU A 66 -11.08 -5.93 0.31
CA LEU A 66 -10.35 -7.18 0.06
C LEU A 66 -9.66 -7.68 1.32
N LEU A 67 -9.00 -6.79 2.05
CA LEU A 67 -8.11 -7.17 3.15
C LEU A 67 -8.80 -7.18 4.50
N GLY A 68 -9.98 -6.55 4.63
CA GLY A 68 -10.74 -6.53 5.87
C GLY A 68 -10.07 -5.75 6.99
N ARG A 69 -9.24 -4.76 6.66
CA ARG A 69 -8.56 -3.92 7.64
C ARG A 69 -8.38 -2.50 7.11
N PRO A 70 -8.10 -1.54 7.99
CA PRO A 70 -7.77 -0.18 7.55
C PRO A 70 -6.54 -0.17 6.66
N VAL A 71 -6.62 0.59 5.57
CA VAL A 71 -5.53 0.74 4.60
C VAL A 71 -5.32 2.22 4.34
N ASP A 72 -4.07 2.66 4.34
CA ASP A 72 -3.67 3.98 3.88
C ASP A 72 -2.98 3.85 2.53
N VAL A 73 -3.45 4.60 1.54
CA VAL A 73 -2.83 4.62 0.22
C VAL A 73 -2.21 5.99 -0.01
N ILE A 74 -0.92 6.01 -0.27
CA ILE A 74 -0.16 7.25 -0.47
C ILE A 74 0.56 7.16 -1.80
N SER A 75 0.40 8.23 -2.62
CA SER A 75 1.17 8.39 -3.84
C SER A 75 2.60 8.81 -3.48
N GLU A 76 3.59 8.23 -4.17
CA GLU A 76 4.98 8.61 -3.97
C GLU A 76 5.20 10.11 -4.13
N LYS A 77 4.51 10.73 -5.09
CA LYS A 77 4.59 12.17 -5.31
C LYS A 77 4.03 13.00 -4.16
N GLY A 78 3.16 12.41 -3.35
CA GLY A 78 2.57 13.07 -2.19
C GLY A 78 3.41 13.01 -0.93
N LEU A 79 4.53 12.29 -0.96
CA LEU A 79 5.40 12.19 0.21
C LEU A 79 6.09 13.52 0.50
N ARG A 80 6.02 13.94 1.76
CA ARG A 80 6.75 15.13 2.22
C ARG A 80 8.24 14.86 2.18
N PRO A 81 9.06 15.85 1.77
CA PRO A 81 10.52 15.66 1.73
C PRO A 81 11.12 15.20 3.04
N SER A 82 10.56 15.63 4.18
CA SER A 82 11.08 15.28 5.50
C SER A 82 10.98 13.79 5.81
N ILE A 83 10.03 13.08 5.22
CA ILE A 83 9.83 11.65 5.48
C ILE A 83 10.13 10.78 4.27
N ARG A 84 10.30 11.39 3.10
CA ARG A 84 10.44 10.66 1.84
C ARG A 84 11.58 9.65 1.85
N THR A 85 12.76 10.06 2.26
CA THR A 85 13.92 9.18 2.28
C THR A 85 13.70 7.97 3.17
N ARG A 86 13.11 8.18 4.35
CA ARG A 86 12.82 7.09 5.29
C ARG A 86 11.79 6.12 4.72
N VAL A 87 10.69 6.65 4.17
CA VAL A 87 9.62 5.81 3.62
C VAL A 87 10.14 4.98 2.45
N LEU A 88 10.89 5.59 1.53
CA LEU A 88 11.44 4.86 0.39
C LEU A 88 12.45 3.79 0.81
N ARG A 89 13.20 4.03 1.89
CA ARG A 89 14.14 3.05 2.43
C ARG A 89 13.42 1.86 3.05
N GLU A 90 12.31 2.10 3.75
CA GLU A 90 11.55 1.04 4.42
C GLU A 90 10.63 0.27 3.48
N ALA A 91 10.23 0.88 2.37
CA ALA A 91 9.22 0.30 1.48
C ALA A 91 9.67 -1.02 0.88
N VAL A 92 8.77 -2.00 0.89
CA VAL A 92 9.01 -3.34 0.36
C VAL A 92 8.10 -3.55 -0.85
N PRO A 93 8.66 -3.82 -2.03
CA PRO A 93 7.85 -4.09 -3.23
C PRO A 93 6.99 -5.33 -3.08
N LEU A 94 5.80 -5.28 -3.66
CA LEU A 94 4.94 -6.46 -3.78
C LEU A 94 5.21 -7.25 -5.10
#